data_a80a0652095fe6b496bb15736ad28bdc
#
_entry.id   a80a0652095fe6b496bb15736ad28bdc
#
_cell.length_a   1.000
_cell.length_b   1.000
_cell.length_c   1.000
_cell.angle_alpha   90.00
_cell.angle_beta   90.00
_cell.angle_gamma   90.00
#
_symmetry.space_group_name_H-M   'P 1'
#
loop_
_entity.id
_entity.type
_entity.pdbx_description
1 polymer ?
#
loop_
_entity_poly.entity_id
_entity_poly.type
_entity_poly.pdbx_seq_one_letter_code
_entity_poly.pdbx_strand_id
1 'polypeptide(L)'
;LYNRSFYTTEINRLQRNRQRPVSCIFMDMNSLKAINDSLGHDAGDSVLQRIGNVLNQLVQQTPYSACRIGGDEFVVLLPGADEAALQNCLQSLEELLLVDNQFYSSQPILLSIGSATNQDGESMEDMLKRADMAMYQNKRNYYLTNNRRKPTLNDI
;
A
#
# COMPACT_ATOMS: atom_id res chain seq x y z
N LEU A 1 7.23 2.37 10.88
CA LEU A 1 7.28 1.42 9.76
C LEU A 1 8.64 0.73 9.68
N TYR A 2 8.63 -0.53 9.28
CA TYR A 2 9.86 -1.26 8.97
C TYR A 2 10.40 -0.85 7.61
N ASN A 3 11.69 -1.13 7.38
CA ASN A 3 12.35 -0.80 6.13
C ASN A 3 12.38 -2.00 5.16
N ARG A 4 13.00 -1.79 3.99
CA ARG A 4 13.13 -2.84 2.96
C ARG A 4 13.92 -4.05 3.44
N SER A 5 14.95 -3.85 4.27
CA SER A 5 15.73 -4.96 4.81
C SER A 5 14.90 -5.88 5.69
N PHE A 6 14.06 -5.31 6.54
CA PHE A 6 13.11 -6.08 7.33
C PHE A 6 12.14 -6.85 6.43
N TYR A 7 11.59 -6.19 5.42
CA TYR A 7 10.67 -6.80 4.47
C TYR A 7 11.28 -8.04 3.82
N THR A 8 12.50 -7.94 3.32
CA THR A 8 13.20 -9.06 2.68
C THR A 8 13.43 -10.20 3.66
N THR A 9 13.88 -9.88 4.87
CA THR A 9 14.12 -10.88 5.93
C THR A 9 12.83 -11.59 6.32
N GLU A 10 11.74 -10.84 6.46
CA GLU A 10 10.43 -11.39 6.87
C GLU A 10 9.85 -12.31 5.78
N ILE A 11 9.97 -11.94 4.52
CA ILE A 11 9.55 -12.80 3.40
C ILE A 11 10.30 -14.14 3.45
N ASN A 12 11.60 -14.09 3.65
CA ASN A 12 12.42 -15.30 3.73
C ASN A 12 12.03 -16.16 4.93
N ARG A 13 11.74 -15.54 6.06
CA ARG A 13 11.30 -16.25 7.27
C ARG A 13 9.97 -16.96 7.06
N LEU A 14 8.99 -16.26 6.46
CA LEU A 14 7.67 -16.82 6.20
C LEU A 14 7.76 -17.98 5.21
N GLN A 15 8.60 -17.87 4.20
CA GLN A 15 8.81 -18.94 3.22
C GLN A 15 9.45 -20.16 3.84
N ARG A 16 10.51 -19.98 4.66
CA ARG A 16 11.21 -21.09 5.35
C ARG A 16 10.30 -21.82 6.31
N ASN A 17 9.46 -21.08 7.05
CA ASN A 17 8.55 -21.66 8.03
C ASN A 17 7.29 -22.22 7.37
N ARG A 18 7.15 -22.10 6.07
CA ARG A 18 5.96 -22.52 5.32
C ARG A 18 4.69 -22.01 5.94
N GLN A 19 4.72 -20.77 6.41
CA GLN A 19 3.57 -20.11 7.03
C GLN A 19 2.42 -20.06 6.02
N ARG A 20 1.26 -20.56 6.42
CA ARG A 20 0.02 -20.53 5.62
C ARG A 20 -1.18 -20.38 6.53
N PRO A 21 -2.23 -19.64 6.15
CA PRO A 21 -2.23 -18.72 5.00
C PRO A 21 -1.37 -17.49 5.26
N VAL A 22 -0.98 -16.79 4.20
CA VAL A 22 -0.34 -15.49 4.27
C VAL A 22 -1.01 -14.59 3.24
N SER A 23 -1.24 -13.35 3.62
CA SER A 23 -1.73 -12.32 2.70
C SER A 23 -0.77 -11.15 2.66
N CYS A 24 -0.88 -10.31 1.64
CA CYS A 24 -0.11 -9.08 1.54
C CYS A 24 -0.92 -7.98 0.87
N ILE A 25 -0.55 -6.74 1.17
CA ILE A 25 -1.14 -5.54 0.57
C ILE A 25 0.02 -4.69 0.06
N PHE A 26 0.05 -4.42 -1.25
CA PHE A 26 1.00 -3.50 -1.87
C PHE A 26 0.31 -2.16 -2.10
N MET A 27 1.01 -1.08 -1.81
CA MET A 27 0.50 0.28 -1.95
C MET A 27 1.56 1.17 -2.55
N ASP A 28 1.10 2.10 -3.39
CA ASP A 28 1.95 3.12 -3.99
C ASP A 28 1.18 4.45 -3.97
N MET A 29 1.86 5.51 -3.58
CA MET A 29 1.24 6.83 -3.52
C MET A 29 1.05 7.39 -4.93
N ASN A 30 -0.17 7.85 -5.22
CA ASN A 30 -0.49 8.51 -6.47
C ASN A 30 -0.15 10.01 -6.38
N SER A 31 0.35 10.55 -7.48
CA SER A 31 0.55 12.00 -7.63
C SER A 31 1.61 12.61 -6.72
N LEU A 32 2.54 11.82 -6.17
CA LEU A 32 3.62 12.36 -5.31
C LEU A 32 4.45 13.40 -6.06
N LYS A 33 4.80 13.13 -7.32
CA LYS A 33 5.55 14.08 -8.13
C LYS A 33 4.79 15.38 -8.31
N ALA A 34 3.49 15.31 -8.59
CA ALA A 34 2.65 16.50 -8.76
C ALA A 34 2.58 17.32 -7.46
N ILE A 35 2.49 16.66 -6.31
CA ILE A 35 2.49 17.33 -5.01
C ILE A 35 3.83 18.02 -4.78
N ASN A 36 4.95 17.34 -5.00
CA ASN A 36 6.28 17.90 -4.83
C ASN A 36 6.53 19.09 -5.77
N ASP A 37 6.11 18.96 -7.03
CA ASP A 37 6.30 20.02 -8.02
C ASP A 37 5.43 21.26 -7.73
N SER A 38 4.21 21.05 -7.20
CA SER A 38 3.27 22.14 -6.93
C SER A 38 3.44 22.79 -5.57
N LEU A 39 3.74 21.99 -4.54
CA LEU A 39 3.71 22.41 -3.13
C LEU A 39 5.04 22.20 -2.41
N GLY A 40 6.05 21.65 -3.11
CA GLY A 40 7.37 21.40 -2.55
C GLY A 40 7.51 20.03 -1.90
N HIS A 41 8.77 19.63 -1.66
CA HIS A 41 9.08 18.32 -1.08
C HIS A 41 8.52 18.15 0.34
N ASP A 42 8.41 19.23 1.11
CA ASP A 42 7.87 19.17 2.46
C ASP A 42 6.41 18.73 2.47
N ALA A 43 5.62 19.14 1.46
CA ALA A 43 4.24 18.72 1.33
C ALA A 43 4.15 17.21 1.00
N GLY A 44 4.99 16.73 0.09
CA GLY A 44 5.07 15.30 -0.24
C GLY A 44 5.51 14.48 0.98
N ASP A 45 6.51 14.93 1.71
CA ASP A 45 6.98 14.26 2.92
C ASP A 45 5.90 14.20 3.99
N SER A 46 5.10 15.26 4.12
CA SER A 46 3.98 15.31 5.06
C SER A 46 2.94 14.23 4.74
N VAL A 47 2.59 14.08 3.46
CA VAL A 47 1.64 13.05 3.04
C VAL A 47 2.22 11.65 3.27
N LEU A 48 3.49 11.43 2.95
CA LEU A 48 4.17 10.16 3.21
C LEU A 48 4.17 9.83 4.70
N GLN A 49 4.40 10.80 5.56
CA GLN A 49 4.35 10.61 7.01
C GLN A 49 2.95 10.23 7.49
N ARG A 50 1.92 10.85 6.92
CA ARG A 50 0.53 10.51 7.23
C ARG A 50 0.21 9.07 6.84
N ILE A 51 0.69 8.61 5.67
CA ILE A 51 0.54 7.20 5.26
C ILE A 51 1.18 6.29 6.29
N GLY A 52 2.40 6.61 6.73
CA GLY A 52 3.07 5.85 7.77
C GLY A 52 2.26 5.75 9.06
N ASN A 53 1.66 6.85 9.49
CA ASN A 53 0.82 6.89 10.69
C ASN A 53 -0.43 6.02 10.54
N VAL A 54 -1.08 6.08 9.38
CA VAL A 54 -2.25 5.25 9.07
C VAL A 54 -1.87 3.77 9.11
N LEU A 55 -0.76 3.39 8.49
CA LEU A 55 -0.33 1.99 8.45
C LEU A 55 0.09 1.48 9.83
N ASN A 56 0.74 2.31 10.65
CA ASN A 56 1.07 1.95 12.02
C ASN A 56 -0.18 1.70 12.86
N GLN A 57 -1.22 2.51 12.69
CA GLN A 57 -2.51 2.29 13.34
C GLN A 57 -3.17 1.00 12.85
N LEU A 58 -3.08 0.74 11.54
CA LEU A 58 -3.69 -0.45 10.93
C LEU A 58 -3.15 -1.75 11.54
N VAL A 59 -1.83 -1.83 11.74
CA VAL A 59 -1.19 -3.04 12.21
C VAL A 59 -1.03 -3.11 13.72
N GLN A 60 -1.39 -2.06 14.44
CA GLN A 60 -1.26 -1.99 15.91
C GLN A 60 -2.02 -3.15 16.57
N GLN A 61 -1.35 -3.85 17.48
CA GLN A 61 -1.90 -5.00 18.20
C GLN A 61 -2.31 -6.16 17.28
N THR A 62 -1.65 -6.27 16.12
CA THR A 62 -1.82 -7.40 15.21
C THR A 62 -0.47 -8.08 14.97
N PRO A 63 -0.47 -9.32 14.44
CA PRO A 63 0.78 -9.96 14.02
C PRO A 63 1.28 -9.44 12.67
N TYR A 64 0.65 -8.42 12.10
CA TYR A 64 0.98 -7.89 10.79
C TYR A 64 2.13 -6.89 10.86
N SER A 65 2.84 -6.73 9.75
CA SER A 65 3.97 -5.81 9.65
C SER A 65 3.75 -4.85 8.49
N ALA A 66 3.92 -3.56 8.74
CA ALA A 66 3.87 -2.53 7.71
C ALA A 66 5.29 -2.06 7.41
N CYS A 67 5.63 -2.03 6.12
CA CYS A 67 6.96 -1.70 5.63
C CYS A 67 6.91 -0.61 4.58
N ARG A 68 7.91 0.27 4.60
CA ARG A 68 8.17 1.19 3.49
C ARG A 68 9.34 0.61 2.70
N ILE A 69 9.10 0.22 1.44
CA ILE A 69 10.09 -0.48 0.63
C ILE A 69 10.70 0.38 -0.47
N GLY A 70 10.14 1.54 -0.72
CA GLY A 70 10.63 2.52 -1.68
C GLY A 70 10.23 3.91 -1.25
N GLY A 71 10.49 4.92 -2.09
CA GLY A 71 10.16 6.31 -1.79
C GLY A 71 8.67 6.51 -1.49
N ASP A 72 7.82 5.95 -2.33
CA ASP A 72 6.37 6.06 -2.25
C ASP A 72 5.67 4.70 -2.23
N GLU A 73 6.42 3.63 -1.95
CA GLU A 73 5.90 2.26 -1.94
C GLU A 73 5.87 1.67 -0.53
N PHE A 74 4.73 1.03 -0.22
CA PHE A 74 4.48 0.44 1.09
C PHE A 74 3.92 -0.97 0.91
N VAL A 75 4.24 -1.84 1.86
CA VAL A 75 3.71 -3.22 1.89
C VAL A 75 3.28 -3.56 3.30
N VAL A 76 2.13 -4.20 3.43
CA VAL A 76 1.70 -4.84 4.68
C VAL A 76 1.76 -6.34 4.46
N LEU A 77 2.44 -7.04 5.37
CA LEU A 77 2.52 -8.49 5.41
C LEU A 77 1.58 -9.01 6.49
N LEU A 78 0.74 -9.97 6.13
CA LEU A 78 -0.31 -10.50 7.01
C LEU A 78 -0.13 -12.00 7.21
N PRO A 79 0.85 -12.42 8.06
CA PRO A 79 1.03 -13.84 8.35
C PRO A 79 -0.21 -14.39 9.07
N GLY A 80 -0.65 -15.56 8.66
CA GLY A 80 -1.83 -16.20 9.23
C GLY A 80 -3.16 -15.69 8.69
N ALA A 81 -3.17 -14.68 7.82
CA ALA A 81 -4.42 -14.11 7.31
C ALA A 81 -4.88 -14.83 6.05
N ASP A 82 -6.10 -15.35 6.11
CA ASP A 82 -6.81 -15.86 4.94
C ASP A 82 -7.48 -14.72 4.17
N GLU A 83 -8.23 -15.06 3.13
CA GLU A 83 -8.94 -14.07 2.31
C GLU A 83 -9.88 -13.20 3.14
N ALA A 84 -10.62 -13.80 4.08
CA ALA A 84 -11.55 -13.06 4.93
C ALA A 84 -10.82 -12.06 5.84
N ALA A 85 -9.72 -12.49 6.44
CA ALA A 85 -8.89 -11.60 7.28
C ALA A 85 -8.27 -10.48 6.44
N LEU A 86 -7.85 -10.78 5.21
CA LEU A 86 -7.34 -9.77 4.29
C LEU A 86 -8.40 -8.71 3.98
N GLN A 87 -9.62 -9.13 3.67
CA GLN A 87 -10.70 -8.19 3.38
C GLN A 87 -11.05 -7.32 4.58
N ASN A 88 -11.03 -7.87 5.78
CA ASN A 88 -11.23 -7.10 7.00
C ASN A 88 -10.12 -6.04 7.18
N CYS A 89 -8.89 -6.40 6.90
CA CYS A 89 -7.77 -5.47 6.98
C CYS A 89 -7.89 -4.35 5.93
N LEU A 90 -8.27 -4.69 4.71
CA LEU A 90 -8.50 -3.70 3.65
C LEU A 90 -9.62 -2.72 4.01
N GLN A 91 -10.69 -3.21 4.63
CA GLN A 91 -11.77 -2.35 5.10
C GLN A 91 -11.29 -1.40 6.19
N SER A 92 -10.52 -1.89 7.15
CA SER A 92 -9.93 -1.05 8.20
C SER A 92 -9.00 0.02 7.61
N LEU A 93 -8.21 -0.34 6.62
CA LEU A 93 -7.34 0.60 5.91
C LEU A 93 -8.18 1.70 5.25
N GLU A 94 -9.24 1.34 4.55
CA GLU A 94 -10.13 2.29 3.90
C GLU A 94 -10.75 3.27 4.90
N GLU A 95 -11.20 2.77 6.04
CA GLU A 95 -11.78 3.60 7.10
C GLU A 95 -10.75 4.58 7.69
N LEU A 96 -9.53 4.11 7.95
CA LEU A 96 -8.46 4.96 8.46
C LEU A 96 -8.07 6.04 7.47
N LEU A 97 -7.99 5.70 6.19
CA LEU A 97 -7.70 6.67 5.13
C LEU A 97 -8.82 7.71 5.01
N LEU A 98 -10.07 7.28 5.11
CA LEU A 98 -11.21 8.18 5.04
C LEU A 98 -11.17 9.21 6.16
N VAL A 99 -10.91 8.79 7.38
CA VAL A 99 -10.82 9.70 8.54
C VAL A 99 -9.66 10.67 8.36
N ASP A 100 -8.49 10.19 7.97
CA ASP A 100 -7.32 11.04 7.77
C ASP A 100 -7.58 12.08 6.65
N ASN A 101 -8.20 11.64 5.56
CA ASN A 101 -8.51 12.51 4.42
C ASN A 101 -9.58 13.56 4.76
N GLN A 102 -10.51 13.25 5.64
CA GLN A 102 -11.47 14.23 6.14
C GLN A 102 -10.78 15.30 6.98
N PHE A 103 -9.82 14.90 7.80
CA PHE A 103 -9.06 15.84 8.63
C PHE A 103 -8.15 16.74 7.79
N TYR A 104 -7.53 16.20 6.74
CA TYR A 104 -6.61 16.90 5.85
C TYR A 104 -7.21 17.03 4.44
N SER A 105 -8.39 17.60 4.33
CA SER A 105 -9.18 17.59 3.08
C SER A 105 -8.52 18.32 1.91
N SER A 106 -7.61 19.24 2.18
CA SER A 106 -6.88 19.96 1.12
C SER A 106 -5.77 19.15 0.47
N GLN A 107 -5.31 18.08 1.14
CA GLN A 107 -4.25 17.20 0.63
C GLN A 107 -4.60 15.75 0.93
N PRO A 108 -5.52 15.14 0.19
CA PRO A 108 -5.91 13.75 0.45
C PRO A 108 -4.78 12.78 0.12
N ILE A 109 -4.69 11.72 0.92
CA ILE A 109 -3.86 10.55 0.59
C ILE A 109 -4.57 9.80 -0.53
N LEU A 110 -3.88 9.59 -1.63
CA LEU A 110 -4.37 8.82 -2.77
C LEU A 110 -3.41 7.65 -3.00
N LEU A 111 -3.89 6.44 -2.74
CA LEU A 111 -3.09 5.22 -2.87
C LEU A 111 -3.65 4.32 -3.96
N SER A 112 -2.75 3.73 -4.74
CA SER A 112 -3.06 2.56 -5.54
C SER A 112 -2.77 1.33 -4.70
N ILE A 113 -3.71 0.40 -4.64
CA ILE A 113 -3.66 -0.74 -3.72
C ILE A 113 -3.88 -2.03 -4.50
N GLY A 114 -3.06 -3.02 -4.23
CA GLY A 114 -3.23 -4.39 -4.71
C GLY A 114 -2.97 -5.35 -3.57
N SER A 115 -3.66 -6.47 -3.56
CA SER A 115 -3.55 -7.44 -2.49
C SER A 115 -3.68 -8.85 -3.02
N ALA A 116 -3.18 -9.80 -2.24
CA ALA A 116 -3.29 -11.22 -2.57
C ALA A 116 -3.21 -12.06 -1.31
N THR A 117 -3.88 -13.20 -1.35
CA THR A 117 -3.74 -14.27 -0.37
C THR A 117 -3.07 -15.46 -1.04
N ASN A 118 -2.12 -16.06 -0.35
CA ASN A 118 -1.37 -17.18 -0.85
C ASN A 118 -2.28 -18.37 -1.17
N GLN A 119 -2.17 -18.88 -2.40
CA GLN A 119 -2.92 -20.04 -2.84
C GLN A 119 -2.15 -21.33 -2.51
N ASP A 120 -2.87 -22.45 -2.48
CA ASP A 120 -2.26 -23.76 -2.25
C ASP A 120 -1.17 -24.03 -3.29
N GLY A 121 0.04 -24.36 -2.82
CA GLY A 121 1.17 -24.63 -3.70
C GLY A 121 1.83 -23.40 -4.29
N GLU A 122 1.32 -22.20 -4.01
CA GLU A 122 1.90 -20.97 -4.52
C GLU A 122 3.09 -20.54 -3.66
N SER A 123 4.18 -20.11 -4.32
CA SER A 123 5.32 -19.53 -3.61
C SER A 123 4.99 -18.14 -3.06
N MET A 124 5.75 -17.70 -2.04
CA MET A 124 5.63 -16.33 -1.55
C MET A 124 5.91 -15.32 -2.66
N GLU A 125 6.92 -15.60 -3.49
CA GLU A 125 7.28 -14.72 -4.60
C GLU A 125 6.10 -14.52 -5.58
N ASP A 126 5.42 -15.60 -5.95
CA ASP A 126 4.29 -15.52 -6.88
C ASP A 126 3.10 -14.78 -6.28
N MET A 127 2.83 -14.98 -5.00
CA MET A 127 1.79 -14.23 -4.28
C MET A 127 2.10 -12.73 -4.29
N LEU A 128 3.35 -12.36 -3.95
CA LEU A 128 3.77 -10.97 -3.93
C LEU A 128 3.67 -10.33 -5.32
N LYS A 129 4.02 -11.07 -6.37
CA LYS A 129 3.88 -10.60 -7.75
C LYS A 129 2.42 -10.33 -8.10
N ARG A 130 1.50 -11.19 -7.68
CA ARG A 130 0.06 -10.97 -7.94
C ARG A 130 -0.43 -9.69 -7.29
N ALA A 131 -0.04 -9.45 -6.05
CA ALA A 131 -0.43 -8.23 -5.33
C ALA A 131 0.16 -6.99 -6.00
N ASP A 132 1.43 -7.05 -6.38
CA ASP A 132 2.12 -5.94 -7.04
C ASP A 132 1.50 -5.62 -8.40
N MET A 133 1.17 -6.65 -9.19
CA MET A 133 0.49 -6.46 -10.47
C MET A 133 -0.90 -5.85 -10.30
N ALA A 134 -1.64 -6.28 -9.28
CA ALA A 134 -2.96 -5.71 -8.98
C ALA A 134 -2.85 -4.23 -8.59
N MET A 135 -1.84 -3.88 -7.80
CA MET A 135 -1.55 -2.49 -7.45
C MET A 135 -1.22 -1.67 -8.70
N TYR A 136 -0.36 -2.19 -9.55
CA TYR A 136 0.03 -1.52 -10.79
C TYR A 136 -1.17 -1.26 -11.69
N GLN A 137 -2.07 -2.25 -11.84
CA GLN A 137 -3.29 -2.10 -12.61
C GLN A 137 -4.21 -1.04 -12.01
N ASN A 138 -4.33 -1.01 -10.70
CA ASN A 138 -5.09 -0.01 -9.98
C ASN A 138 -4.51 1.40 -10.23
N LYS A 139 -3.18 1.52 -10.21
CA LYS A 139 -2.50 2.79 -10.50
C LYS A 139 -2.74 3.26 -11.93
N ARG A 140 -2.67 2.36 -12.90
CA ARG A 140 -2.98 2.69 -14.29
C ARG A 140 -4.41 3.21 -14.43
N ASN A 141 -5.36 2.53 -13.81
CA ASN A 141 -6.77 2.95 -13.85
C ASN A 141 -6.95 4.33 -13.23
N TYR A 142 -6.28 4.62 -12.15
CA TYR A 142 -6.31 5.95 -11.51
C TYR A 142 -5.85 7.03 -12.49
N TYR A 143 -4.69 6.86 -13.10
CA TYR A 143 -4.15 7.88 -14.02
C TYR A 143 -4.98 8.03 -15.29
N LEU A 144 -5.47 6.93 -15.86
CA LEU A 144 -6.35 7.00 -17.03
C LEU A 144 -7.64 7.75 -16.71
N THR A 145 -8.26 7.48 -15.57
CA THR A 145 -9.50 8.15 -15.16
C THR A 145 -9.26 9.63 -14.89
N ASN A 146 -8.19 9.99 -14.22
CA ASN A 146 -7.89 11.38 -13.90
C ASN A 146 -7.47 12.17 -15.13
N ASN A 147 -6.72 11.58 -16.06
CA ASN A 147 -6.35 12.23 -17.31
C ASN A 147 -7.58 12.51 -18.16
N ARG A 148 -8.56 11.61 -18.18
CA ARG A 148 -9.83 11.83 -18.87
C ARG A 148 -10.64 12.98 -18.25
N ARG A 149 -10.57 13.14 -16.94
CA ARG A 149 -11.28 14.20 -16.21
C ARG A 149 -10.63 15.56 -16.37
N LYS A 150 -9.33 15.59 -16.64
CA LYS A 150 -8.53 16.82 -16.74
C LYS A 150 -7.72 16.81 -18.03
N PRO A 151 -8.36 16.90 -19.19
CA PRO A 151 -7.65 16.86 -20.47
C PRO A 151 -6.95 18.20 -20.72
N THR A 152 -5.86 18.46 -20.03
CA THR A 152 -5.04 19.65 -20.20
C THR A 152 -3.65 19.25 -20.66
N LEU A 153 -2.89 20.24 -21.16
CA LEU A 153 -1.52 20.02 -21.60
C LEU A 153 -0.63 19.50 -20.46
N ASN A 154 -1.01 19.80 -19.21
CA ASN A 154 -0.26 19.35 -18.03
C ASN A 154 -0.51 17.90 -17.69
N ASP A 155 -1.52 17.29 -18.26
CA ASP A 155 -1.88 15.88 -18.02
C ASP A 155 -1.20 14.92 -19.00
N ILE A 156 -0.46 15.46 -19.92
CA ILE A 156 0.24 14.71 -20.96
C ILE A 156 1.65 14.35 -20.50
#